data_be4bc1c3716d60e9b3960865b31ff09f
#
_entry.id   be4bc1c3716d60e9b3960865b31ff09f
#
_cell.length_a   1.000
_cell.length_b   1.000
_cell.length_c   1.000
_cell.angle_alpha   90.00
_cell.angle_beta   90.00
_cell.angle_gamma   90.00
#
_symmetry.space_group_name_H-M   'P 1'
#
loop_
_entity.id
_entity.type
_entity.pdbx_description
1 polymer ?
#
loop_
_entity_poly.entity_id
_entity_poly.type
_entity_poly.pdbx_seq_one_letter_code
_entity_poly.pdbx_strand_id
1 'polypeptide(L)'
;MDKAASIACGNLPIMTIKVLKTNMSSIMDGDLRIRSMNPHPVHLDGKCVLYWMQRTQRGRENAALNHAIEQANSLKLPIICAFSLYDQFPNAERRHFRFMIQGLIDASRELSEKNVPFIIRFGHPPQVINQLVTEIQPALIVSDENPLKIPTLWRESLAQEVKVAFHLVDSDVVIPTRHFIKEEYAARTIRPKIHKVLASYLKPVPNPKANHACIEGTTPAGEPLNETHLMSLLNVGGASEIPAYKGGSVEAHNRLKLFITKRLSRYSTERNEPTPYMTSELSAHLHFGHIDPIHVVLNVLESGGPQSSIDSYIEEFIVRRELAINYCLFNPNYDSLKGCPDWALKTLAKHKDDPRTFLYTFEQLERGESHDPLWNASQKEMVLTGRMHNYMRMYWAKKILEW
;
A
#
# COMPACT_ATOMS: atom_id res chain seq x y z
N MET A 1 -15.67 3.75 44.28
CA MET A 1 -15.57 5.23 44.20
C MET A 1 -14.53 5.55 43.17
N ASP A 2 -15.02 5.92 42.01
CA ASP A 2 -14.32 6.15 40.77
C ASP A 2 -13.44 7.39 40.76
N LYS A 3 -12.28 7.29 40.14
CA LYS A 3 -11.63 8.38 39.43
C LYS A 3 -11.01 7.87 38.16
N ALA A 4 -11.81 7.80 37.12
CA ALA A 4 -11.32 7.74 35.75
C ALA A 4 -10.71 9.10 35.40
N ALA A 5 -9.41 9.15 35.25
CA ALA A 5 -8.69 10.33 34.78
C ALA A 5 -8.94 10.47 33.27
N SER A 6 -9.78 11.42 32.91
CA SER A 6 -9.96 11.94 31.56
C SER A 6 -8.67 12.64 31.13
N ILE A 7 -7.89 12.00 30.26
CA ILE A 7 -6.80 12.66 29.55
C ILE A 7 -7.43 13.45 28.40
N ALA A 8 -7.61 14.74 28.59
CA ALA A 8 -7.98 15.67 27.54
C ALA A 8 -6.89 15.71 26.47
N CYS A 9 -7.18 15.20 25.29
CA CYS A 9 -6.42 15.45 24.08
C CYS A 9 -6.52 16.93 23.73
N GLY A 10 -5.48 17.70 23.99
CA GLY A 10 -5.36 19.07 23.53
C GLY A 10 -5.37 19.14 22.01
N ASN A 11 -6.48 19.56 21.44
CA ASN A 11 -6.64 19.88 20.02
C ASN A 11 -5.86 21.18 19.73
N LEU A 12 -4.69 21.05 19.09
CA LEU A 12 -4.12 22.15 18.32
C LEU A 12 -4.86 22.22 16.99
N PRO A 13 -5.40 23.37 16.57
CA PRO A 13 -6.09 23.49 15.30
C PRO A 13 -5.09 23.22 14.15
N ILE A 14 -5.45 22.30 13.27
CA ILE A 14 -4.76 22.14 12.00
C ILE A 14 -4.95 23.43 11.23
N MET A 15 -3.86 24.13 10.97
CA MET A 15 -3.88 25.39 10.19
C MET A 15 -4.66 25.18 8.90
N THR A 16 -5.54 26.13 8.58
CA THR A 16 -6.23 26.21 7.30
C THR A 16 -5.18 26.24 6.19
N ILE A 17 -4.96 25.10 5.54
CA ILE A 17 -3.99 24.98 4.45
C ILE A 17 -4.58 25.63 3.22
N LYS A 18 -4.18 26.86 2.91
CA LYS A 18 -4.43 27.48 1.60
C LYS A 18 -3.58 26.73 0.57
N VAL A 19 -4.23 26.06 -0.36
CA VAL A 19 -3.58 25.43 -1.52
C VAL A 19 -2.99 26.56 -2.37
N LEU A 20 -1.67 26.74 -2.30
CA LEU A 20 -0.94 27.67 -3.16
C LEU A 20 -0.73 27.00 -4.53
N LYS A 21 -1.37 27.55 -5.55
CA LYS A 21 -1.03 27.26 -6.95
C LYS A 21 0.36 27.81 -7.24
N THR A 22 1.36 26.94 -7.26
CA THR A 22 2.74 27.29 -7.65
C THR A 22 3.16 26.51 -8.87
N ASN A 23 3.84 27.19 -9.78
CA ASN A 23 4.30 26.75 -11.08
C ASN A 23 5.19 25.50 -11.01
N MET A 24 4.92 24.56 -11.94
CA MET A 24 5.75 23.39 -12.19
C MET A 24 7.09 23.80 -12.81
N SER A 25 8.18 23.69 -12.07
CA SER A 25 9.51 23.48 -12.66
C SER A 25 10.46 22.87 -11.64
N SER A 26 11.22 21.87 -12.11
CA SER A 26 12.39 21.21 -11.51
C SER A 26 12.19 20.37 -10.26
N ILE A 27 11.95 19.06 -10.48
CA ILE A 27 12.28 18.00 -9.52
C ILE A 27 13.50 17.27 -10.10
N MET A 28 14.69 17.76 -9.79
CA MET A 28 15.94 17.02 -9.90
C MET A 28 16.92 17.59 -8.89
N ASP A 29 17.62 16.73 -8.20
CA ASP A 29 18.52 16.95 -7.07
C ASP A 29 17.81 17.17 -5.74
N GLY A 30 17.52 16.04 -5.05
CA GLY A 30 17.06 16.05 -3.68
C GLY A 30 15.65 15.51 -3.42
N ASP A 31 14.95 14.92 -4.37
CA ASP A 31 13.67 14.27 -4.09
C ASP A 31 13.88 13.05 -3.18
N LEU A 32 13.43 13.18 -1.94
CA LEU A 32 13.53 12.13 -0.94
C LEU A 32 12.75 10.86 -1.31
N ARG A 33 11.91 10.90 -2.37
CA ARG A 33 11.20 9.71 -2.87
C ARG A 33 12.09 8.77 -3.67
N ILE A 34 13.16 9.28 -4.30
CA ILE A 34 13.97 8.51 -5.25
C ILE A 34 15.30 8.12 -4.61
N ARG A 35 15.68 6.84 -4.76
CA ARG A 35 17.01 6.35 -4.38
C ARG A 35 17.54 5.33 -5.37
N SER A 36 18.86 5.26 -5.49
CA SER A 36 19.52 4.19 -6.24
C SER A 36 19.62 2.93 -5.39
N MET A 37 19.37 1.77 -6.01
CA MET A 37 19.51 0.43 -5.40
C MET A 37 20.89 -0.18 -5.64
N ASN A 38 21.63 0.31 -6.65
CA ASN A 38 22.97 -0.16 -7.00
C ASN A 38 23.82 1.01 -7.52
N PRO A 39 25.14 0.86 -7.65
CA PRO A 39 26.04 1.93 -8.10
C PRO A 39 26.15 2.05 -9.63
N HIS A 40 25.42 1.25 -10.40
CA HIS A 40 25.56 1.24 -11.85
C HIS A 40 24.99 2.51 -12.49
N PRO A 41 25.61 3.02 -13.55
CA PRO A 41 25.10 4.15 -14.30
C PRO A 41 23.92 3.73 -15.20
N VAL A 42 23.17 4.71 -15.67
CA VAL A 42 22.20 4.53 -16.76
C VAL A 42 22.93 4.13 -18.02
N HIS A 43 22.50 3.05 -18.68
CA HIS A 43 23.11 2.57 -19.93
C HIS A 43 22.60 3.37 -21.12
N LEU A 44 23.44 4.19 -21.71
CA LEU A 44 23.05 5.04 -22.84
C LEU A 44 22.69 4.26 -24.11
N ASP A 45 23.23 3.05 -24.27
CA ASP A 45 22.90 2.13 -25.38
C ASP A 45 21.70 1.21 -25.06
N GLY A 46 21.05 1.40 -23.91
CA GLY A 46 19.86 0.65 -23.54
C GLY A 46 18.69 0.96 -24.46
N LYS A 47 17.80 -0.02 -24.65
CA LYS A 47 16.71 0.04 -25.64
C LYS A 47 15.40 0.59 -25.10
N CYS A 48 15.20 0.61 -23.78
CA CYS A 48 14.00 1.07 -23.11
C CYS A 48 14.28 1.43 -21.66
N VAL A 49 13.29 1.98 -20.95
CA VAL A 49 13.23 2.03 -19.49
C VAL A 49 12.27 0.92 -19.02
N LEU A 50 12.68 0.14 -18.03
CA LEU A 50 11.83 -0.88 -17.42
C LEU A 50 11.22 -0.35 -16.12
N TYR A 51 9.90 -0.26 -16.02
CA TYR A 51 9.20 -0.06 -14.76
C TYR A 51 8.74 -1.41 -14.20
N TRP A 52 9.38 -1.89 -13.14
CA TRP A 52 8.94 -3.06 -12.39
C TRP A 52 7.92 -2.66 -11.33
N MET A 53 6.64 -2.79 -11.67
CA MET A 53 5.52 -2.53 -10.77
C MET A 53 5.44 -3.59 -9.69
N GLN A 54 5.35 -3.20 -8.43
CA GLN A 54 5.17 -4.10 -7.28
C GLN A 54 3.91 -3.76 -6.48
N ARG A 55 3.99 -2.71 -5.64
CA ARG A 55 2.92 -2.31 -4.73
C ARG A 55 1.97 -1.30 -5.34
N THR A 56 2.49 -0.40 -6.17
CA THR A 56 1.73 0.71 -6.74
C THR A 56 1.01 0.28 -8.01
N GLN A 57 -0.05 -0.53 -7.86
CA GLN A 57 -0.74 -1.19 -8.98
C GLN A 57 -1.79 -0.27 -9.61
N ARG A 58 -1.32 0.84 -10.18
CA ARG A 58 -2.13 1.83 -10.90
C ARG A 58 -1.29 2.52 -11.99
N GLY A 59 -1.95 2.95 -13.06
CA GLY A 59 -1.33 3.69 -14.16
C GLY A 59 -1.46 5.20 -14.03
N ARG A 60 -2.18 5.71 -13.02
CA ARG A 60 -2.36 7.14 -12.76
C ARG A 60 -1.83 7.51 -11.39
N GLU A 61 -1.43 8.79 -11.24
CA GLU A 61 -0.98 9.33 -9.94
C GLU A 61 0.06 8.43 -9.26
N ASN A 62 1.01 7.93 -10.04
CA ASN A 62 2.02 6.96 -9.64
C ASN A 62 3.41 7.58 -9.80
N ALA A 63 4.02 8.00 -8.68
CA ALA A 63 5.32 8.68 -8.70
C ALA A 63 6.44 7.81 -9.31
N ALA A 64 6.41 6.48 -9.11
CA ALA A 64 7.40 5.59 -9.70
C ALA A 64 7.25 5.48 -11.22
N LEU A 65 6.01 5.32 -11.72
CA LEU A 65 5.72 5.35 -13.14
C LEU A 65 6.08 6.69 -13.77
N ASN A 66 5.76 7.80 -13.08
CA ASN A 66 6.09 9.14 -13.57
C ASN A 66 7.60 9.31 -13.71
N HIS A 67 8.38 8.92 -12.70
CA HIS A 67 9.84 8.94 -12.77
C HIS A 67 10.35 8.09 -13.95
N ALA A 68 9.81 6.89 -14.14
CA ALA A 68 10.20 6.04 -15.26
C ALA A 68 9.87 6.66 -16.62
N ILE A 69 8.69 7.29 -16.78
CA ILE A 69 8.30 8.01 -18.00
C ILE A 69 9.20 9.22 -18.25
N GLU A 70 9.50 10.01 -17.23
CA GLU A 70 10.38 11.17 -17.32
C GLU A 70 11.80 10.78 -17.75
N GLN A 71 12.34 9.71 -17.17
CA GLN A 71 13.64 9.16 -17.58
C GLN A 71 13.60 8.64 -19.02
N ALA A 72 12.57 7.89 -19.41
CA ALA A 72 12.41 7.40 -20.77
C ALA A 72 12.33 8.56 -21.80
N ASN A 73 11.53 9.59 -21.50
CA ASN A 73 11.40 10.77 -22.34
C ASN A 73 12.71 11.53 -22.48
N SER A 74 13.46 11.69 -21.39
CA SER A 74 14.78 12.35 -21.38
C SER A 74 15.81 11.59 -22.22
N LEU A 75 15.79 10.26 -22.14
CA LEU A 75 16.67 9.37 -22.90
C LEU A 75 16.20 9.15 -24.34
N LYS A 76 15.02 9.64 -24.70
CA LYS A 76 14.34 9.37 -26.00
C LYS A 76 14.11 7.89 -26.26
N LEU A 77 13.78 7.16 -25.21
CA LEU A 77 13.54 5.72 -25.23
C LEU A 77 12.06 5.41 -24.92
N PRO A 78 11.54 4.26 -25.37
CA PRO A 78 10.26 3.76 -24.90
C PRO A 78 10.36 3.27 -23.45
N ILE A 79 9.21 3.12 -22.80
CA ILE A 79 9.08 2.51 -21.49
C ILE A 79 8.25 1.23 -21.59
N ILE A 80 8.62 0.22 -20.81
CA ILE A 80 7.86 -1.02 -20.62
C ILE A 80 7.57 -1.17 -19.14
N CYS A 81 6.30 -1.42 -18.79
CA CYS A 81 5.90 -1.79 -17.45
C CYS A 81 5.80 -3.32 -17.34
N ALA A 82 6.33 -3.90 -16.28
CA ALA A 82 6.26 -5.34 -16.03
C ALA A 82 5.78 -5.63 -14.62
N PHE A 83 5.00 -6.72 -14.47
CA PHE A 83 4.57 -7.27 -13.20
C PHE A 83 4.84 -8.78 -13.19
N SER A 84 5.37 -9.30 -12.08
CA SER A 84 5.53 -10.73 -11.87
C SER A 84 4.40 -11.24 -10.98
N LEU A 85 3.53 -12.09 -11.53
CA LEU A 85 2.50 -12.81 -10.79
C LEU A 85 3.14 -14.03 -10.13
N TYR A 86 3.05 -14.11 -8.80
CA TYR A 86 3.70 -15.16 -8.01
C TYR A 86 2.77 -15.68 -6.93
N ASP A 87 2.44 -16.97 -6.98
CA ASP A 87 1.41 -17.61 -6.16
C ASP A 87 1.89 -18.11 -4.78
N GLN A 88 3.20 -18.07 -4.53
CA GLN A 88 3.78 -18.52 -3.26
C GLN A 88 4.02 -17.38 -2.25
N PHE A 89 3.27 -16.27 -2.38
CA PHE A 89 3.35 -15.21 -1.38
C PHE A 89 2.71 -15.71 -0.06
N PRO A 90 3.41 -15.62 1.09
CA PRO A 90 2.93 -16.20 2.34
C PRO A 90 1.55 -15.68 2.76
N ASN A 91 0.66 -16.58 3.17
CA ASN A 91 -0.69 -16.30 3.63
C ASN A 91 -1.60 -15.59 2.61
N ALA A 92 -1.19 -15.52 1.35
CA ALA A 92 -2.05 -15.02 0.29
C ALA A 92 -2.99 -16.14 -0.20
N GLU A 93 -4.27 -15.83 -0.27
CA GLU A 93 -5.33 -16.75 -0.69
C GLU A 93 -5.90 -16.31 -2.04
N ARG A 94 -6.67 -17.19 -2.66
CA ARG A 94 -7.29 -16.98 -3.97
C ARG A 94 -8.04 -15.65 -4.08
N ARG A 95 -8.81 -15.26 -3.05
CA ARG A 95 -9.54 -13.97 -3.02
C ARG A 95 -8.63 -12.74 -3.04
N HIS A 96 -7.44 -12.80 -2.44
CA HIS A 96 -6.46 -11.71 -2.46
C HIS A 96 -5.88 -11.53 -3.87
N PHE A 97 -5.52 -12.65 -4.53
CA PHE A 97 -5.04 -12.62 -5.91
C PHE A 97 -6.10 -12.10 -6.89
N ARG A 98 -7.35 -12.52 -6.74
CA ARG A 98 -8.43 -12.01 -7.58
C ARG A 98 -8.58 -10.50 -7.47
N PHE A 99 -8.58 -9.97 -6.24
CA PHE A 99 -8.65 -8.53 -5.98
C PHE A 99 -7.46 -7.79 -6.60
N MET A 100 -6.25 -8.33 -6.47
CA MET A 100 -5.03 -7.81 -7.08
C MET A 100 -5.12 -7.83 -8.61
N ILE A 101 -5.49 -8.95 -9.21
CA ILE A 101 -5.60 -9.12 -10.68
C ILE A 101 -6.60 -8.14 -11.29
N GLN A 102 -7.72 -7.90 -10.64
CA GLN A 102 -8.68 -6.87 -11.07
C GLN A 102 -8.03 -5.49 -11.12
N GLY A 103 -7.17 -5.17 -10.14
CA GLY A 103 -6.38 -3.93 -10.14
C GLY A 103 -5.36 -3.86 -11.27
N LEU A 104 -4.67 -4.95 -11.56
CA LEU A 104 -3.70 -5.01 -12.66
C LEU A 104 -4.38 -4.84 -14.03
N ILE A 105 -5.60 -5.34 -14.20
CA ILE A 105 -6.39 -5.14 -15.41
C ILE A 105 -6.79 -3.66 -15.58
N ASP A 106 -7.20 -2.98 -14.51
CA ASP A 106 -7.46 -1.54 -14.57
C ASP A 106 -6.17 -0.76 -14.86
N ALA A 107 -5.07 -1.09 -14.17
CA ALA A 107 -3.77 -0.48 -14.40
C ALA A 107 -3.29 -0.65 -15.86
N SER A 108 -3.54 -1.80 -16.49
CA SER A 108 -3.16 -2.04 -17.89
C SER A 108 -3.85 -1.09 -18.86
N ARG A 109 -5.13 -0.77 -18.62
CA ARG A 109 -5.88 0.20 -19.44
C ARG A 109 -5.31 1.62 -19.26
N GLU A 110 -5.05 2.01 -18.02
CA GLU A 110 -4.47 3.33 -17.70
C GLU A 110 -3.06 3.49 -18.26
N LEU A 111 -2.23 2.44 -18.26
CA LEU A 111 -0.90 2.41 -18.87
C LEU A 111 -0.97 2.53 -20.40
N SER A 112 -1.93 1.86 -21.03
CA SER A 112 -2.16 1.96 -22.48
C SER A 112 -2.47 3.40 -22.90
N GLU A 113 -3.27 4.14 -22.12
CA GLU A 113 -3.56 5.56 -22.36
C GLU A 113 -2.31 6.46 -22.32
N LYS A 114 -1.22 5.95 -21.76
CA LYS A 114 0.07 6.63 -21.61
C LYS A 114 1.16 6.15 -22.58
N ASN A 115 0.82 5.30 -23.53
CA ASN A 115 1.75 4.61 -24.44
C ASN A 115 2.77 3.72 -23.70
N VAL A 116 2.37 3.09 -22.62
CA VAL A 116 3.20 2.18 -21.82
C VAL A 116 2.67 0.75 -21.95
N PRO A 117 3.33 -0.13 -22.70
CA PRO A 117 3.01 -1.55 -22.71
C PRO A 117 3.11 -2.15 -21.33
N PHE A 118 2.16 -3.03 -20.98
CA PHE A 118 2.14 -3.74 -19.70
C PHE A 118 2.28 -5.24 -19.91
N ILE A 119 3.26 -5.84 -19.26
CA ILE A 119 3.59 -7.26 -19.37
C ILE A 119 3.39 -7.92 -18.02
N ILE A 120 2.58 -8.96 -17.95
CA ILE A 120 2.52 -9.85 -16.79
C ILE A 120 3.22 -11.15 -17.15
N ARG A 121 4.10 -11.64 -16.26
CA ARG A 121 4.69 -12.98 -16.34
C ARG A 121 4.45 -13.72 -15.03
N PHE A 122 4.22 -15.02 -15.14
CA PHE A 122 4.10 -15.89 -13.97
C PHE A 122 5.47 -16.40 -13.55
N GLY A 123 5.79 -16.34 -12.24
CA GLY A 123 7.02 -16.88 -11.66
C GLY A 123 7.61 -16.02 -10.55
N HIS A 124 8.74 -16.47 -10.02
CA HIS A 124 9.46 -15.79 -8.93
C HIS A 124 9.98 -14.42 -9.38
N PRO A 125 9.61 -13.31 -8.69
CA PRO A 125 9.80 -11.95 -9.20
C PRO A 125 11.23 -11.59 -9.61
N PRO A 126 12.30 -11.81 -8.83
CA PRO A 126 13.67 -11.52 -9.27
C PRO A 126 14.06 -12.24 -10.55
N GLN A 127 13.71 -13.53 -10.67
CA GLN A 127 14.04 -14.34 -11.84
C GLN A 127 13.31 -13.85 -13.09
N VAL A 128 12.02 -13.60 -12.99
CA VAL A 128 11.20 -13.09 -14.10
C VAL A 128 11.74 -11.74 -14.59
N ILE A 129 12.05 -10.83 -13.66
CA ILE A 129 12.54 -9.51 -14.04
C ILE A 129 13.96 -9.58 -14.59
N ASN A 130 14.84 -10.43 -14.06
CA ASN A 130 16.19 -10.60 -14.61
C ASN A 130 16.17 -11.19 -16.03
N GLN A 131 15.26 -12.12 -16.32
CA GLN A 131 15.03 -12.61 -17.69
C GLN A 131 14.58 -11.47 -18.61
N LEU A 132 13.60 -10.65 -18.17
CA LEU A 132 13.17 -9.48 -18.94
C LEU A 132 14.32 -8.50 -19.17
N VAL A 133 15.16 -8.22 -18.18
CA VAL A 133 16.34 -7.35 -18.34
C VAL A 133 17.26 -7.86 -19.44
N THR A 134 17.47 -9.17 -19.49
CA THR A 134 18.30 -9.81 -20.54
C THR A 134 17.66 -9.68 -21.93
N GLU A 135 16.34 -9.85 -22.02
CA GLU A 135 15.59 -9.78 -23.28
C GLU A 135 15.51 -8.35 -23.85
N ILE A 136 15.18 -7.37 -22.99
CA ILE A 136 14.86 -6.00 -23.45
C ILE A 136 16.03 -5.03 -23.33
N GLN A 137 17.10 -5.39 -22.63
CA GLN A 137 18.31 -4.59 -22.44
C GLN A 137 17.99 -3.14 -22.03
N PRO A 138 17.39 -2.92 -20.84
CA PRO A 138 16.95 -1.60 -20.44
C PRO A 138 18.12 -0.68 -20.14
N ALA A 139 17.93 0.64 -20.37
CA ALA A 139 18.85 1.68 -19.94
C ALA A 139 18.79 1.91 -18.42
N LEU A 140 17.62 1.71 -17.85
CA LEU A 140 17.31 1.95 -16.45
C LEU A 140 16.17 1.03 -16.01
N ILE A 141 16.26 0.53 -14.78
CA ILE A 141 15.17 -0.13 -14.07
C ILE A 141 14.63 0.85 -13.02
N VAL A 142 13.32 1.00 -12.97
CA VAL A 142 12.62 1.73 -11.91
C VAL A 142 11.64 0.78 -11.22
N SER A 143 11.54 0.82 -9.89
CA SER A 143 10.50 0.10 -9.14
C SER A 143 9.93 0.98 -8.04
N ASP A 144 8.81 0.58 -7.48
CA ASP A 144 8.17 1.26 -6.37
C ASP A 144 8.54 0.63 -5.01
N GLU A 145 8.63 1.47 -3.97
CA GLU A 145 8.96 1.03 -2.61
C GLU A 145 7.82 0.17 -2.03
N ASN A 146 8.20 -0.94 -1.42
CA ASN A 146 7.33 -1.77 -0.60
C ASN A 146 8.06 -2.07 0.70
N PRO A 147 7.56 -1.67 1.87
CA PRO A 147 8.27 -1.77 3.14
C PRO A 147 8.36 -3.20 3.70
N LEU A 148 7.70 -4.17 3.08
CA LEU A 148 7.68 -5.55 3.56
C LEU A 148 8.98 -6.29 3.21
N LYS A 149 9.40 -7.22 4.09
CA LYS A 149 10.65 -8.00 3.95
C LYS A 149 10.79 -8.70 2.60
N ILE A 150 9.76 -9.45 2.19
CA ILE A 150 9.84 -10.28 0.98
C ILE A 150 10.05 -9.41 -0.28
N PRO A 151 9.24 -8.38 -0.58
CA PRO A 151 9.51 -7.49 -1.69
C PRO A 151 10.85 -6.75 -1.59
N THR A 152 11.29 -6.43 -0.37
CA THR A 152 12.61 -5.83 -0.16
C THR A 152 13.74 -6.79 -0.56
N LEU A 153 13.68 -8.05 -0.11
CA LEU A 153 14.64 -9.08 -0.50
C LEU A 153 14.65 -9.32 -2.02
N TRP A 154 13.49 -9.28 -2.67
CA TRP A 154 13.41 -9.42 -4.13
C TRP A 154 14.14 -8.28 -4.86
N ARG A 155 13.96 -7.04 -4.41
CA ARG A 155 14.65 -5.89 -5.00
C ARG A 155 16.15 -5.91 -4.75
N GLU A 156 16.56 -6.30 -3.54
CA GLU A 156 17.98 -6.44 -3.18
C GLU A 156 18.66 -7.54 -3.98
N SER A 157 18.02 -8.70 -4.15
CA SER A 157 18.52 -9.78 -4.99
C SER A 157 18.71 -9.32 -6.44
N LEU A 158 17.67 -8.72 -7.03
CA LEU A 158 17.76 -8.21 -8.40
C LEU A 158 18.86 -7.14 -8.54
N ALA A 159 18.98 -6.22 -7.57
CA ALA A 159 19.97 -5.14 -7.62
C ALA A 159 21.42 -5.65 -7.59
N GLN A 160 21.68 -6.82 -6.99
CA GLN A 160 22.99 -7.48 -6.98
C GLN A 160 23.31 -8.18 -8.30
N GLU A 161 22.29 -8.65 -9.01
CA GLU A 161 22.46 -9.43 -10.24
C GLU A 161 22.59 -8.55 -11.49
N VAL A 162 21.83 -7.46 -11.56
CA VAL A 162 21.77 -6.59 -12.74
C VAL A 162 22.93 -5.59 -12.77
N LYS A 163 23.44 -5.32 -13.99
CA LYS A 163 24.53 -4.35 -14.23
C LYS A 163 24.01 -3.05 -14.87
N VAL A 164 22.77 -2.71 -14.62
CA VAL A 164 22.11 -1.48 -15.10
C VAL A 164 21.61 -0.69 -13.91
N ALA A 165 21.52 0.64 -14.04
CA ALA A 165 21.00 1.50 -12.99
C ALA A 165 19.62 1.00 -12.51
N PHE A 166 19.43 0.95 -11.19
CA PHE A 166 18.16 0.56 -10.59
C PHE A 166 17.71 1.62 -9.60
N HIS A 167 16.65 2.34 -9.94
CA HIS A 167 16.04 3.36 -9.09
C HIS A 167 14.81 2.81 -8.36
N LEU A 168 14.70 3.13 -7.10
CA LEU A 168 13.54 2.82 -6.27
C LEU A 168 12.81 4.11 -5.90
N VAL A 169 11.49 4.12 -6.04
CA VAL A 169 10.67 5.31 -5.84
C VAL A 169 9.57 5.04 -4.81
N ASP A 170 9.50 5.91 -3.82
CA ASP A 170 8.51 5.87 -2.76
C ASP A 170 7.19 6.52 -3.21
N SER A 171 6.30 5.71 -3.78
CA SER A 171 5.10 6.19 -4.48
C SER A 171 3.77 5.87 -3.79
N ASP A 172 3.80 5.26 -2.59
CA ASP A 172 2.59 4.86 -1.88
C ASP A 172 2.48 5.46 -0.47
N VAL A 173 3.09 6.61 -0.24
CA VAL A 173 3.04 7.38 1.00
C VAL A 173 2.81 8.86 0.71
N VAL A 174 2.24 9.58 1.68
CA VAL A 174 2.13 11.03 1.59
C VAL A 174 3.49 11.67 1.87
N ILE A 175 4.12 11.30 2.99
CA ILE A 175 5.46 11.77 3.33
C ILE A 175 6.50 10.74 2.92
N PRO A 176 7.52 11.10 2.11
CA PRO A 176 8.58 10.16 1.77
C PRO A 176 9.20 9.52 3.01
N THR A 177 9.35 8.20 2.97
CA THR A 177 9.85 7.41 4.12
C THR A 177 11.23 7.85 4.59
N ARG A 178 12.06 8.40 3.70
CA ARG A 178 13.40 8.92 4.00
C ARG A 178 13.42 10.22 4.83
N HIS A 179 12.26 10.82 5.12
CA HIS A 179 12.15 11.83 6.17
C HIS A 179 12.38 11.27 7.57
N PHE A 180 12.23 9.97 7.74
CA PHE A 180 12.43 9.28 8.99
C PHE A 180 13.77 8.54 8.96
N ILE A 181 14.56 8.70 10.00
CA ILE A 181 15.90 8.08 10.09
C ILE A 181 15.93 6.91 11.08
N LYS A 182 14.81 6.65 11.75
CA LYS A 182 14.67 5.58 12.75
C LYS A 182 13.20 5.22 12.95
N GLU A 183 13.00 4.12 13.67
CA GLU A 183 11.68 3.70 14.15
C GLU A 183 11.04 4.76 15.03
N GLU A 184 9.77 5.05 14.75
CA GLU A 184 8.90 5.90 15.55
C GLU A 184 7.94 5.01 16.35
N TYR A 185 8.10 4.98 17.65
CA TYR A 185 7.39 4.01 18.50
C TYR A 185 5.91 4.35 18.77
N ALA A 186 5.44 5.54 18.42
CA ALA A 186 4.07 5.96 18.65
C ALA A 186 3.64 7.13 17.76
N ALA A 187 2.32 7.29 17.56
CA ALA A 187 1.77 8.42 16.82
C ALA A 187 2.20 9.78 17.40
N ARG A 188 2.38 9.90 18.72
CA ARG A 188 2.85 11.15 19.37
C ARG A 188 4.25 11.57 18.92
N THR A 189 5.09 10.65 18.46
CA THR A 189 6.48 10.96 18.03
C THR A 189 6.57 11.23 16.54
N ILE A 190 5.77 10.54 15.70
CA ILE A 190 5.77 10.72 14.26
C ILE A 190 4.92 11.93 13.82
N ARG A 191 3.79 12.20 14.50
CA ARG A 191 2.82 13.26 14.13
C ARG A 191 3.47 14.63 13.96
N PRO A 192 4.26 15.17 14.93
CA PRO A 192 4.88 16.47 14.75
C PRO A 192 5.83 16.53 13.56
N LYS A 193 6.51 15.42 13.25
CA LYS A 193 7.43 15.32 12.10
C LYS A 193 6.65 15.35 10.79
N ILE A 194 5.53 14.62 10.70
CA ILE A 194 4.61 14.62 9.56
C ILE A 194 4.04 16.04 9.36
N HIS A 195 3.43 16.62 10.39
CA HIS A 195 2.79 17.94 10.27
C HIS A 195 3.75 19.04 9.82
N LYS A 196 5.01 18.98 10.24
CA LYS A 196 6.04 19.95 9.85
C LYS A 196 6.25 20.04 8.34
N VAL A 197 6.11 18.91 7.63
CA VAL A 197 6.43 18.82 6.20
C VAL A 197 5.21 18.53 5.31
N LEU A 198 4.05 18.19 5.90
CA LEU A 198 2.86 17.73 5.20
C LEU A 198 2.46 18.64 4.05
N ALA A 199 2.39 19.95 4.28
CA ALA A 199 1.99 20.93 3.25
C ALA A 199 2.89 20.90 2.01
N SER A 200 4.17 20.54 2.15
CA SER A 200 5.12 20.46 1.03
C SER A 200 4.84 19.27 0.12
N TYR A 201 4.22 18.22 0.64
CA TYR A 201 3.93 16.97 -0.08
C TYR A 201 2.49 16.81 -0.54
N LEU A 202 1.55 17.62 -0.02
CA LEU A 202 0.16 17.64 -0.47
C LEU A 202 0.01 18.40 -1.79
N LYS A 203 0.51 17.82 -2.86
CA LYS A 203 0.40 18.36 -4.22
C LYS A 203 -0.11 17.27 -5.15
N PRO A 204 -1.01 17.58 -6.10
CA PRO A 204 -1.46 16.61 -7.09
C PRO A 204 -0.29 15.93 -7.78
N VAL A 205 -0.32 14.61 -7.86
CA VAL A 205 0.70 13.83 -8.55
C VAL A 205 0.49 13.97 -10.05
N PRO A 206 1.54 14.37 -10.83
CA PRO A 206 1.43 14.48 -12.28
C PRO A 206 1.05 13.18 -12.97
N ASN A 207 0.57 13.28 -14.21
CA ASN A 207 0.21 12.14 -15.04
C ASN A 207 0.86 12.26 -16.44
N PRO A 208 2.21 12.21 -16.57
CA PRO A 208 2.90 12.31 -17.85
C PRO A 208 2.57 11.13 -18.77
N LYS A 209 2.85 11.32 -20.08
CA LYS A 209 2.78 10.26 -21.09
C LYS A 209 4.18 9.98 -21.65
N ALA A 210 4.38 8.74 -22.09
CA ALA A 210 5.58 8.37 -22.83
C ALA A 210 5.53 8.98 -24.23
N ASN A 211 6.61 9.68 -24.62
CA ASN A 211 6.74 10.33 -25.92
C ASN A 211 7.14 9.33 -27.02
N HIS A 212 7.77 8.22 -26.64
CA HIS A 212 8.27 7.21 -27.54
C HIS A 212 7.55 5.90 -27.29
N ALA A 213 6.82 5.42 -28.29
CA ALA A 213 6.18 4.10 -28.23
C ALA A 213 7.19 2.99 -28.52
N CYS A 214 6.94 1.80 -27.98
CA CYS A 214 7.67 0.60 -28.40
C CYS A 214 7.41 0.32 -29.88
N ILE A 215 8.44 -0.10 -30.60
CA ILE A 215 8.30 -0.54 -31.98
C ILE A 215 7.44 -1.82 -31.98
N GLU A 216 6.52 -1.93 -32.92
CA GLU A 216 5.66 -3.11 -33.05
C GLU A 216 6.52 -4.39 -33.14
N GLY A 217 6.17 -5.43 -32.41
CA GLY A 217 6.92 -6.68 -32.35
C GLY A 217 8.15 -6.69 -31.43
N THR A 218 8.52 -5.56 -30.81
CA THR A 218 9.67 -5.51 -29.84
C THR A 218 9.24 -5.66 -28.39
N THR A 219 7.95 -5.61 -28.10
CA THR A 219 7.47 -5.86 -26.74
C THR A 219 7.53 -7.35 -26.44
N PRO A 220 8.19 -7.78 -25.34
CA PRO A 220 8.27 -9.20 -24.98
C PRO A 220 6.90 -9.80 -24.74
N ALA A 221 6.80 -11.12 -24.93
CA ALA A 221 5.58 -11.85 -24.64
C ALA A 221 5.28 -11.85 -23.13
N GLY A 222 3.99 -11.77 -22.81
CA GLY A 222 3.45 -11.87 -21.45
C GLY A 222 2.18 -12.70 -21.44
N GLU A 223 1.64 -12.93 -20.25
CA GLU A 223 0.37 -13.62 -20.06
C GLU A 223 -0.80 -12.76 -20.58
N PRO A 224 -1.84 -13.39 -21.17
CA PRO A 224 -3.06 -12.68 -21.56
C PRO A 224 -3.70 -11.92 -20.38
N LEU A 225 -3.97 -10.64 -20.58
CA LEU A 225 -4.49 -9.73 -19.54
C LEU A 225 -6.01 -9.92 -19.35
N ASN A 226 -6.42 -11.09 -18.89
CA ASN A 226 -7.80 -11.35 -18.47
C ASN A 226 -7.85 -12.11 -17.14
N GLU A 227 -8.89 -11.84 -16.36
CA GLU A 227 -9.03 -12.36 -15.00
C GLU A 227 -9.04 -13.90 -14.98
N THR A 228 -9.80 -14.53 -15.89
CA THR A 228 -9.94 -15.99 -15.92
C THR A 228 -8.60 -16.67 -16.18
N HIS A 229 -7.84 -16.20 -17.18
CA HIS A 229 -6.52 -16.75 -17.49
C HIS A 229 -5.55 -16.58 -16.34
N LEU A 230 -5.39 -15.36 -15.82
CA LEU A 230 -4.45 -15.07 -14.74
C LEU A 230 -4.79 -15.85 -13.45
N MET A 231 -6.07 -16.00 -13.14
CA MET A 231 -6.52 -16.83 -12.01
C MET A 231 -6.27 -18.33 -12.22
N SER A 232 -6.23 -18.82 -13.47
CA SER A 232 -5.96 -20.24 -13.78
C SER A 232 -4.49 -20.63 -13.60
N LEU A 233 -3.57 -19.66 -13.59
CA LEU A 233 -2.14 -19.89 -13.36
C LEU A 233 -1.82 -20.15 -11.87
N LEU A 234 -2.73 -19.77 -10.97
CA LEU A 234 -2.48 -19.78 -9.53
C LEU A 234 -2.84 -21.14 -8.91
N ASN A 235 -1.91 -21.72 -8.19
CA ASN A 235 -2.15 -22.91 -7.37
C ASN A 235 -2.36 -22.48 -5.89
N VAL A 236 -3.43 -21.76 -5.64
CA VAL A 236 -3.78 -21.24 -4.31
C VAL A 236 -5.22 -21.59 -3.94
N GLY A 237 -5.40 -22.01 -2.69
CA GLY A 237 -6.69 -22.26 -2.07
C GLY A 237 -7.14 -21.08 -1.20
N GLY A 238 -7.90 -21.40 -0.16
CA GLY A 238 -8.31 -20.47 0.89
C GLY A 238 -9.80 -20.15 0.88
N ALA A 239 -10.16 -19.09 1.60
CA ALA A 239 -11.55 -18.68 1.80
C ALA A 239 -12.23 -18.27 0.48
N SER A 240 -13.56 -18.45 0.46
CA SER A 240 -14.40 -18.14 -0.70
C SER A 240 -14.20 -16.71 -1.21
N GLU A 241 -14.34 -16.55 -2.49
CA GLU A 241 -14.31 -15.24 -3.15
C GLU A 241 -15.45 -14.34 -2.68
N ILE A 242 -15.23 -13.03 -2.71
CA ILE A 242 -16.20 -12.03 -2.28
C ILE A 242 -16.60 -11.18 -3.49
N PRO A 243 -17.64 -11.56 -4.23
CA PRO A 243 -18.02 -10.90 -5.49
C PRO A 243 -18.35 -9.41 -5.33
N ALA A 244 -18.87 -9.01 -4.15
CA ALA A 244 -19.25 -7.64 -3.86
C ALA A 244 -18.06 -6.71 -3.55
N TYR A 245 -16.86 -7.25 -3.33
CA TYR A 245 -15.66 -6.47 -3.00
C TYR A 245 -14.63 -6.57 -4.12
N LYS A 246 -14.76 -5.69 -5.08
CA LYS A 246 -13.93 -5.68 -6.29
C LYS A 246 -12.65 -4.87 -6.09
N GLY A 247 -11.56 -5.34 -6.70
CA GLY A 247 -10.31 -4.60 -6.81
C GLY A 247 -10.33 -3.57 -7.95
N GLY A 248 -9.24 -2.82 -8.06
CA GLY A 248 -8.99 -1.89 -9.15
C GLY A 248 -9.17 -0.42 -8.78
N SER A 249 -8.60 0.44 -9.62
CA SER A 249 -8.58 1.89 -9.42
C SER A 249 -9.98 2.49 -9.56
N VAL A 250 -10.78 2.00 -10.51
CA VAL A 250 -12.16 2.47 -10.73
C VAL A 250 -13.00 2.28 -9.48
N GLU A 251 -12.98 1.10 -8.89
CA GLU A 251 -13.73 0.83 -7.65
C GLU A 251 -13.18 1.61 -6.45
N ALA A 252 -11.86 1.79 -6.36
CA ALA A 252 -11.24 2.59 -5.31
C ALA A 252 -11.74 4.05 -5.32
N HIS A 253 -11.82 4.67 -6.50
CA HIS A 253 -12.36 6.02 -6.66
C HIS A 253 -13.86 6.09 -6.36
N ASN A 254 -14.64 5.08 -6.75
CA ASN A 254 -16.06 4.99 -6.40
C ASN A 254 -16.26 4.93 -4.87
N ARG A 255 -15.44 4.16 -4.15
CA ARG A 255 -15.47 4.09 -2.68
C ARG A 255 -15.08 5.40 -2.03
N LEU A 256 -14.04 6.07 -2.54
CA LEU A 256 -13.67 7.41 -2.07
C LEU A 256 -14.83 8.39 -2.23
N LYS A 257 -15.44 8.42 -3.42
CA LYS A 257 -16.60 9.29 -3.69
C LYS A 257 -17.77 8.98 -2.76
N LEU A 258 -18.09 7.69 -2.56
CA LEU A 258 -19.13 7.25 -1.64
C LEU A 258 -18.83 7.68 -0.20
N PHE A 259 -17.59 7.51 0.24
CA PHE A 259 -17.15 7.93 1.57
C PHE A 259 -17.35 9.45 1.76
N ILE A 260 -16.85 10.26 0.85
CA ILE A 260 -16.92 11.71 0.93
C ILE A 260 -18.39 12.18 0.95
N THR A 261 -19.22 11.64 0.05
CA THR A 261 -20.60 12.14 -0.12
C THR A 261 -21.61 11.61 0.90
N LYS A 262 -21.36 10.45 1.51
CA LYS A 262 -22.36 9.76 2.36
C LYS A 262 -21.90 9.49 3.78
N ARG A 263 -20.59 9.40 4.05
CA ARG A 263 -20.08 8.89 5.33
C ARG A 263 -19.20 9.90 6.08
N LEU A 264 -18.44 10.73 5.37
CA LEU A 264 -17.48 11.65 5.97
C LEU A 264 -18.12 12.58 7.00
N SER A 265 -19.35 13.07 6.75
CA SER A 265 -20.04 13.99 7.66
C SER A 265 -20.25 13.43 9.08
N ARG A 266 -20.36 12.11 9.21
CA ARG A 266 -20.55 11.41 10.50
C ARG A 266 -19.32 10.64 10.96
N TYR A 267 -18.22 10.72 10.22
CA TYR A 267 -17.04 9.92 10.48
C TYR A 267 -16.46 10.12 11.88
N SER A 268 -16.33 11.36 12.37
CA SER A 268 -15.77 11.66 13.69
C SER A 268 -16.55 11.03 14.85
N THR A 269 -17.86 10.92 14.70
CA THR A 269 -18.77 10.42 15.76
C THR A 269 -19.06 8.94 15.67
N GLU A 270 -19.11 8.38 14.44
CA GLU A 270 -19.60 7.02 14.22
C GLU A 270 -18.54 6.04 13.67
N ARG A 271 -17.29 6.48 13.45
CA ARG A 271 -16.22 5.60 12.91
C ARG A 271 -15.92 4.38 13.77
N ASN A 272 -16.25 4.41 15.06
CA ASN A 272 -16.03 3.30 15.99
C ASN A 272 -17.25 2.38 16.12
N GLU A 273 -18.38 2.76 15.50
CA GLU A 273 -19.59 1.94 15.49
C GLU A 273 -19.51 0.91 14.36
N PRO A 274 -19.56 -0.38 14.63
CA PRO A 274 -19.44 -1.40 13.59
C PRO A 274 -20.58 -1.40 12.58
N THR A 275 -21.82 -1.09 13.02
CA THR A 275 -23.03 -1.28 12.22
C THR A 275 -23.26 -0.24 11.14
N PRO A 276 -23.04 1.09 11.32
CA PRO A 276 -23.32 2.05 10.26
C PRO A 276 -22.25 2.12 9.15
N TYR A 277 -21.15 1.39 9.27
CA TYR A 277 -20.05 1.36 8.29
C TYR A 277 -19.60 2.75 7.81
N MET A 278 -19.27 3.64 8.74
CA MET A 278 -18.86 5.01 8.43
C MET A 278 -17.38 5.14 8.04
N THR A 279 -16.71 4.06 7.71
CA THR A 279 -15.31 4.05 7.22
C THR A 279 -15.24 4.16 5.70
N SER A 280 -14.06 4.53 5.18
CA SER A 280 -13.84 4.69 3.73
C SER A 280 -13.80 3.38 2.96
N GLU A 281 -13.51 2.27 3.62
CA GLU A 281 -13.32 0.94 3.01
C GLU A 281 -12.19 0.89 1.97
N LEU A 282 -11.22 1.79 2.06
CA LEU A 282 -10.10 1.88 1.11
C LEU A 282 -8.89 1.02 1.48
N SER A 283 -8.88 0.34 2.63
CA SER A 283 -7.67 -0.32 3.15
C SER A 283 -7.09 -1.37 2.19
N ALA A 284 -7.92 -2.21 1.56
CA ALA A 284 -7.46 -3.19 0.58
C ALA A 284 -6.95 -2.52 -0.70
N HIS A 285 -7.63 -1.47 -1.18
CA HIS A 285 -7.18 -0.71 -2.34
C HIS A 285 -5.83 -0.01 -2.10
N LEU A 286 -5.62 0.52 -0.90
CA LEU A 286 -4.33 1.10 -0.49
C LEU A 286 -3.24 0.04 -0.32
N HIS A 287 -3.61 -1.17 0.12
CA HIS A 287 -2.67 -2.28 0.24
C HIS A 287 -2.07 -2.67 -1.12
N PHE A 288 -2.90 -2.74 -2.15
CA PHE A 288 -2.47 -3.04 -3.52
C PHE A 288 -2.16 -1.81 -4.37
N GLY A 289 -2.20 -0.61 -3.79
CA GLY A 289 -1.85 0.63 -4.48
C GLY A 289 -2.80 1.03 -5.61
N HIS A 290 -4.07 0.62 -5.57
CA HIS A 290 -5.10 0.93 -6.57
C HIS A 290 -5.51 2.40 -6.57
N ILE A 291 -5.17 3.16 -5.54
CA ILE A 291 -5.46 4.59 -5.43
C ILE A 291 -4.30 5.31 -4.75
N ASP A 292 -4.01 6.52 -5.21
CA ASP A 292 -2.96 7.33 -4.62
C ASP A 292 -3.35 7.91 -3.26
N PRO A 293 -2.51 7.76 -2.20
CA PRO A 293 -2.81 8.33 -0.90
C PRO A 293 -2.88 9.87 -0.90
N ILE A 294 -2.11 10.56 -1.73
CA ILE A 294 -2.17 12.02 -1.85
C ILE A 294 -3.51 12.45 -2.47
N HIS A 295 -3.95 11.74 -3.51
CA HIS A 295 -5.26 11.96 -4.13
C HIS A 295 -6.40 11.82 -3.11
N VAL A 296 -6.38 10.76 -2.29
CA VAL A 296 -7.39 10.56 -1.24
C VAL A 296 -7.41 11.74 -0.26
N VAL A 297 -6.23 12.17 0.22
CA VAL A 297 -6.12 13.27 1.18
C VAL A 297 -6.62 14.58 0.59
N LEU A 298 -6.21 14.92 -0.62
CA LEU A 298 -6.65 16.17 -1.28
C LEU A 298 -8.16 16.20 -1.46
N ASN A 299 -8.77 15.12 -1.94
CA ASN A 299 -10.23 15.04 -2.10
C ASN A 299 -10.98 15.16 -0.77
N VAL A 300 -10.45 14.60 0.32
CA VAL A 300 -11.06 14.74 1.65
C VAL A 300 -10.93 16.16 2.18
N LEU A 301 -9.77 16.81 2.00
CA LEU A 301 -9.55 18.21 2.41
C LEU A 301 -10.46 19.19 1.64
N GLU A 302 -10.70 18.93 0.36
CA GLU A 302 -11.51 19.76 -0.54
C GLU A 302 -13.02 19.43 -0.46
N SER A 303 -13.40 18.42 0.32
CA SER A 303 -14.78 17.89 0.35
C SER A 303 -15.84 18.86 0.91
N GLY A 304 -15.43 19.88 1.67
CA GLY A 304 -16.36 20.76 2.42
C GLY A 304 -17.05 20.07 3.59
N GLY A 305 -16.62 18.89 4.00
CA GLY A 305 -17.14 18.16 5.15
C GLY A 305 -16.81 18.82 6.50
N PRO A 306 -17.40 18.34 7.62
CA PRO A 306 -17.10 18.86 8.95
C PRO A 306 -15.61 18.73 9.29
N GLN A 307 -14.98 19.79 9.78
CA GLN A 307 -13.55 19.82 10.07
C GLN A 307 -13.14 18.70 11.04
N SER A 308 -13.95 18.42 12.06
CA SER A 308 -13.70 17.33 13.02
C SER A 308 -13.61 15.96 12.36
N SER A 309 -14.42 15.71 11.32
CA SER A 309 -14.37 14.46 10.55
C SER A 309 -13.16 14.40 9.62
N ILE A 310 -12.83 15.51 8.98
CA ILE A 310 -11.62 15.65 8.14
C ILE A 310 -10.38 15.39 9.00
N ASP A 311 -10.22 16.09 10.11
CA ASP A 311 -9.06 15.94 11.02
C ASP A 311 -8.94 14.52 11.56
N SER A 312 -10.05 13.92 11.95
CA SER A 312 -10.09 12.54 12.43
C SER A 312 -9.69 11.54 11.34
N TYR A 313 -10.12 11.77 10.10
CA TYR A 313 -9.75 10.91 8.97
C TYR A 313 -8.27 11.06 8.61
N ILE A 314 -7.75 12.27 8.54
CA ILE A 314 -6.35 12.57 8.23
C ILE A 314 -5.41 11.97 9.29
N GLU A 315 -5.78 12.02 10.59
CA GLU A 315 -5.01 11.36 11.65
C GLU A 315 -4.86 9.86 11.40
N GLU A 316 -5.95 9.17 11.07
CA GLU A 316 -5.89 7.72 10.80
C GLU A 316 -5.21 7.41 9.47
N PHE A 317 -5.53 8.19 8.44
CA PHE A 317 -5.09 7.92 7.08
C PHE A 317 -3.60 8.23 6.86
N ILE A 318 -3.09 9.32 7.42
CA ILE A 318 -1.68 9.70 7.28
C ILE A 318 -0.89 9.21 8.49
N VAL A 319 -1.20 9.72 9.69
CA VAL A 319 -0.31 9.52 10.85
C VAL A 319 -0.23 8.05 11.24
N ARG A 320 -1.37 7.36 11.33
CA ARG A 320 -1.38 5.95 11.74
C ARG A 320 -0.87 5.02 10.65
N ARG A 321 -1.23 5.29 9.40
CA ARG A 321 -0.75 4.49 8.27
C ARG A 321 0.75 4.63 8.08
N GLU A 322 1.29 5.84 8.11
CA GLU A 322 2.73 6.06 7.93
C GLU A 322 3.55 5.62 9.15
N LEU A 323 2.98 5.62 10.36
CA LEU A 323 3.59 4.98 11.51
C LEU A 323 3.76 3.47 11.29
N ALA A 324 2.76 2.80 10.73
CA ALA A 324 2.85 1.37 10.42
C ALA A 324 3.89 1.07 9.32
N ILE A 325 3.98 1.92 8.31
CA ILE A 325 5.02 1.82 7.26
C ILE A 325 6.41 2.05 7.86
N ASN A 326 6.57 3.07 8.70
CA ASN A 326 7.82 3.33 9.42
C ASN A 326 8.23 2.13 10.27
N TYR A 327 7.30 1.52 10.99
CA TYR A 327 7.57 0.31 11.78
C TYR A 327 8.07 -0.83 10.90
N CYS A 328 7.44 -1.10 9.75
CA CYS A 328 7.89 -2.15 8.83
C CYS A 328 9.30 -1.89 8.26
N LEU A 329 9.64 -0.63 8.00
CA LEU A 329 10.95 -0.26 7.44
C LEU A 329 12.10 -0.33 8.45
N PHE A 330 11.85 0.05 9.70
CA PHE A 330 12.92 0.22 10.69
C PHE A 330 12.99 -0.90 11.72
N ASN A 331 11.94 -1.71 11.88
CA ASN A 331 11.95 -2.83 12.80
C ASN A 331 12.11 -4.16 12.06
N PRO A 332 13.29 -4.81 12.13
CA PRO A 332 13.51 -6.07 11.42
C PRO A 332 12.66 -7.24 11.93
N ASN A 333 12.00 -7.08 13.08
CA ASN A 333 11.14 -8.08 13.69
C ASN A 333 9.65 -7.72 13.65
N TYR A 334 9.23 -6.81 12.75
CA TYR A 334 7.86 -6.31 12.70
C TYR A 334 6.79 -7.40 12.54
N ASP A 335 7.14 -8.55 12.01
CA ASP A 335 6.29 -9.71 11.73
C ASP A 335 6.37 -10.80 12.82
N SER A 336 6.91 -10.48 13.97
CA SER A 336 7.03 -11.42 15.10
C SER A 336 6.88 -10.70 16.45
N LEU A 337 6.67 -11.48 17.52
CA LEU A 337 6.64 -10.93 18.89
C LEU A 337 7.91 -10.20 19.29
N LYS A 338 9.07 -10.54 18.67
CA LYS A 338 10.35 -9.84 18.93
C LYS A 338 10.32 -8.37 18.53
N GLY A 339 9.37 -7.97 17.68
CA GLY A 339 9.15 -6.56 17.33
C GLY A 339 8.46 -5.75 18.43
N CYS A 340 7.89 -6.40 19.45
CA CYS A 340 7.26 -5.70 20.55
C CYS A 340 8.31 -5.07 21.50
N PRO A 341 7.97 -3.95 22.14
CA PRO A 341 8.83 -3.36 23.18
C PRO A 341 9.12 -4.33 24.33
N ASP A 342 10.31 -4.24 24.91
CA ASP A 342 10.77 -5.13 26.00
C ASP A 342 9.80 -5.24 27.16
N TRP A 343 9.15 -4.13 27.54
CA TRP A 343 8.17 -4.14 28.63
C TRP A 343 6.96 -5.01 28.30
N ALA A 344 6.52 -5.04 27.03
CA ALA A 344 5.42 -5.87 26.58
C ALA A 344 5.82 -7.35 26.57
N LEU A 345 7.02 -7.65 26.07
CA LEU A 345 7.57 -9.02 26.10
C LEU A 345 7.71 -9.56 27.53
N LYS A 346 8.21 -8.73 28.46
CA LYS A 346 8.31 -9.09 29.89
C LYS A 346 6.93 -9.35 30.51
N THR A 347 5.93 -8.53 30.15
CA THR A 347 4.55 -8.73 30.64
C THR A 347 3.98 -10.03 30.09
N LEU A 348 4.12 -10.30 28.79
CA LEU A 348 3.67 -11.55 28.19
C LEU A 348 4.36 -12.78 28.82
N ALA A 349 5.67 -12.71 29.01
CA ALA A 349 6.42 -13.79 29.65
C ALA A 349 5.99 -14.04 31.09
N LYS A 350 5.75 -12.98 31.89
CA LYS A 350 5.30 -13.08 33.28
C LYS A 350 3.93 -13.76 33.41
N HIS A 351 3.03 -13.49 32.45
CA HIS A 351 1.65 -13.97 32.46
C HIS A 351 1.39 -15.17 31.53
N LYS A 352 2.46 -15.81 31.05
CA LYS A 352 2.36 -16.93 30.12
C LYS A 352 1.60 -18.14 30.70
N ASP A 353 1.87 -18.42 31.97
CA ASP A 353 1.36 -19.60 32.66
C ASP A 353 0.15 -19.30 33.57
N ASP A 354 -0.41 -18.08 33.49
CA ASP A 354 -1.63 -17.72 34.20
C ASP A 354 -2.79 -18.64 33.78
N PRO A 355 -3.63 -19.11 34.73
CA PRO A 355 -4.77 -19.94 34.38
C PRO A 355 -5.75 -19.19 33.50
N ARG A 356 -6.21 -19.87 32.44
CA ARG A 356 -7.21 -19.34 31.51
C ARG A 356 -8.57 -19.95 31.81
N THR A 357 -9.62 -19.14 31.86
CA THR A 357 -10.99 -19.64 32.06
C THR A 357 -11.50 -20.41 30.84
N PHE A 358 -11.07 -19.97 29.66
CA PHE A 358 -11.41 -20.58 28.37
C PHE A 358 -10.15 -20.85 27.58
N LEU A 359 -10.12 -22.00 26.91
CA LEU A 359 -9.06 -22.35 25.96
C LEU A 359 -9.71 -22.84 24.67
N TYR A 360 -9.18 -22.41 23.54
CA TYR A 360 -9.68 -22.81 22.22
C TYR A 360 -8.54 -23.29 21.35
N THR A 361 -8.85 -24.28 20.49
CA THR A 361 -7.92 -24.63 19.41
C THR A 361 -7.94 -23.55 18.31
N PHE A 362 -6.91 -23.56 17.48
CA PHE A 362 -6.84 -22.68 16.31
C PHE A 362 -8.09 -22.85 15.42
N GLU A 363 -8.50 -24.11 15.17
CA GLU A 363 -9.64 -24.44 14.32
C GLU A 363 -10.98 -23.96 14.89
N GLN A 364 -11.15 -24.01 16.22
CA GLN A 364 -12.34 -23.45 16.88
C GLN A 364 -12.41 -21.93 16.72
N LEU A 365 -11.27 -21.25 16.90
CA LEU A 365 -11.20 -19.80 16.69
C LEU A 365 -11.42 -19.45 15.21
N GLU A 366 -10.82 -20.19 14.28
CA GLU A 366 -11.00 -19.96 12.85
C GLU A 366 -12.48 -20.10 12.42
N ARG A 367 -13.20 -21.07 12.97
CA ARG A 367 -14.64 -21.24 12.71
C ARG A 367 -15.57 -20.31 13.49
N GLY A 368 -15.04 -19.50 14.39
CA GLY A 368 -15.83 -18.60 15.23
C GLY A 368 -16.73 -19.38 16.19
N GLU A 369 -16.17 -20.35 16.92
CA GLU A 369 -16.85 -21.26 17.85
C GLU A 369 -16.41 -21.02 19.31
N SER A 370 -16.14 -19.77 19.68
CA SER A 370 -15.90 -19.40 21.08
C SER A 370 -17.22 -19.24 21.86
N HIS A 371 -17.11 -19.09 23.18
CA HIS A 371 -18.27 -18.76 24.04
C HIS A 371 -18.77 -17.32 23.81
N ASP A 372 -17.98 -16.46 23.14
CA ASP A 372 -18.27 -15.04 22.95
C ASP A 372 -18.96 -14.82 21.59
N PRO A 373 -20.27 -14.53 21.56
CA PRO A 373 -21.00 -14.36 20.30
C PRO A 373 -20.55 -13.14 19.50
N LEU A 374 -20.04 -12.08 20.15
CA LEU A 374 -19.55 -10.88 19.47
C LEU A 374 -18.21 -11.16 18.78
N TRP A 375 -17.31 -11.90 19.42
CA TRP A 375 -16.07 -12.36 18.84
C TRP A 375 -16.33 -13.26 17.62
N ASN A 376 -17.24 -14.24 17.78
CA ASN A 376 -17.63 -15.15 16.70
C ASN A 376 -18.26 -14.41 15.51
N ALA A 377 -19.09 -13.39 15.76
CA ALA A 377 -19.66 -12.55 14.71
C ALA A 377 -18.58 -11.78 13.95
N SER A 378 -17.58 -11.24 14.64
CA SER A 378 -16.46 -10.52 14.03
C SER A 378 -15.59 -11.44 13.16
N GLN A 379 -15.31 -12.66 13.62
CA GLN A 379 -14.61 -13.69 12.86
C GLN A 379 -15.39 -14.06 11.58
N LYS A 380 -16.69 -14.32 11.73
CA LYS A 380 -17.57 -14.66 10.60
C LYS A 380 -17.73 -13.49 9.62
N GLU A 381 -17.80 -12.25 10.08
CA GLU A 381 -17.78 -11.08 9.20
C GLU A 381 -16.54 -11.10 8.31
N MET A 382 -15.35 -11.29 8.89
CA MET A 382 -14.10 -11.35 8.14
C MET A 382 -14.10 -12.48 7.11
N VAL A 383 -14.53 -13.68 7.49
CA VAL A 383 -14.56 -14.84 6.59
C VAL A 383 -15.54 -14.62 5.43
N LEU A 384 -16.75 -14.12 5.72
CA LEU A 384 -17.83 -14.01 4.74
C LEU A 384 -17.71 -12.75 3.85
N THR A 385 -17.18 -11.65 4.39
CA THR A 385 -17.15 -10.36 3.69
C THR A 385 -15.75 -9.87 3.33
N GLY A 386 -14.70 -10.56 3.78
CA GLY A 386 -13.30 -10.14 3.63
C GLY A 386 -12.93 -8.94 4.49
N ARG A 387 -13.78 -8.54 5.43
CA ARG A 387 -13.61 -7.34 6.24
C ARG A 387 -13.92 -7.62 7.70
N MET A 388 -13.24 -6.91 8.57
CA MET A 388 -13.59 -6.79 9.97
C MET A 388 -13.45 -5.33 10.36
N HIS A 389 -14.46 -4.75 11.00
CA HIS A 389 -14.43 -3.36 11.43
C HIS A 389 -13.21 -3.08 12.32
N ASN A 390 -12.57 -1.90 12.18
CA ASN A 390 -11.31 -1.61 12.89
C ASN A 390 -11.42 -1.73 14.42
N TYR A 391 -12.52 -1.27 15.01
CA TYR A 391 -12.77 -1.41 16.44
C TYR A 391 -12.89 -2.87 16.84
N MET A 392 -13.57 -3.69 16.03
CA MET A 392 -13.71 -5.11 16.25
C MET A 392 -12.39 -5.87 16.12
N ARG A 393 -11.47 -5.45 15.25
CA ARG A 393 -10.12 -6.05 15.17
C ARG A 393 -9.33 -5.91 16.48
N MET A 394 -9.44 -4.76 17.14
CA MET A 394 -8.79 -4.55 18.44
C MET A 394 -9.40 -5.46 19.53
N TYR A 395 -10.72 -5.58 19.55
CA TYR A 395 -11.43 -6.50 20.43
C TYR A 395 -11.02 -7.95 20.17
N TRP A 396 -11.11 -8.38 18.92
CA TRP A 396 -10.76 -9.71 18.43
C TRP A 396 -9.34 -10.13 18.84
N ALA A 397 -8.34 -9.28 18.59
CA ALA A 397 -6.95 -9.56 18.93
C ALA A 397 -6.71 -9.63 20.45
N LYS A 398 -7.33 -8.74 21.24
CA LYS A 398 -7.23 -8.79 22.71
C LYS A 398 -7.77 -10.10 23.28
N LYS A 399 -8.87 -10.60 22.75
CA LYS A 399 -9.49 -11.85 23.20
C LYS A 399 -8.63 -13.07 22.89
N ILE A 400 -7.91 -13.10 21.76
CA ILE A 400 -6.93 -14.16 21.47
C ILE A 400 -5.81 -14.20 22.54
N LEU A 401 -5.35 -13.03 22.99
CA LEU A 401 -4.34 -12.97 24.08
C LEU A 401 -4.91 -13.35 25.44
N GLU A 402 -6.20 -13.10 25.66
CA GLU A 402 -6.89 -13.42 26.90
C GLU A 402 -7.15 -14.93 27.03
N TRP A 403 -7.49 -15.61 25.94
CA TRP A 403 -7.81 -17.03 25.88
C TRP A 403 -6.61 -17.86 25.47
#